data_8cde9f95f20eeb41e0b7dcad6161902c
#
_entry.id   8cde9f95f20eeb41e0b7dcad6161902c
#
_cell.length_a   1.000
_cell.length_b   1.000
_cell.length_c   1.000
_cell.angle_alpha   90.00
_cell.angle_beta   90.00
_cell.angle_gamma   90.00
#
_symmetry.space_group_name_H-M   'P 1'
#
loop_
_entity.id
_entity.type
_entity.pdbx_description
1 polymer ?
#
loop_
_entity_poly.entity_id
_entity_poly.type
_entity_poly.pdbx_seq_one_letter_code
_entity_poly.pdbx_strand_id
1 'polypeptide(L)'
;GHGCVATVKRALIDALRRRGIDGDGLNPWYFPTVEDYSARLARRGFAVRYIALIPRPTPLPTEINGWLETFAQSFMAPLADNDRAGFIDEVCETLRPDLCDSHGNWTADYVRIRFAADKPRA
;
A
#
# COMPACT_ATOMS: atom_id res chain seq x y z
N GLY A 1 -0.88 -5.83 5.75
CA GLY A 1 -1.83 -5.57 6.81
C GLY A 1 -2.42 -4.16 6.73
N HIS A 2 -3.51 -3.96 7.44
CA HIS A 2 -4.22 -2.68 7.46
C HIS A 2 -3.24 -1.52 7.74
N GLY A 3 -3.37 -0.45 6.98
CA GLY A 3 -2.48 0.70 7.06
C GLY A 3 -1.22 0.59 6.22
N CYS A 4 -0.95 -0.55 5.62
CA CYS A 4 0.22 -0.73 4.75
C CYS A 4 0.18 0.27 3.60
N VAL A 5 1.28 0.97 3.38
CA VAL A 5 1.45 2.03 2.39
C VAL A 5 0.31 3.06 2.37
N ALA A 6 -0.28 3.33 3.53
CA ALA A 6 -1.40 4.28 3.64
C ALA A 6 -1.00 5.69 3.20
N THR A 7 0.23 6.12 3.49
CA THR A 7 0.75 7.41 3.07
C THR A 7 0.84 7.49 1.54
N VAL A 8 1.36 6.43 0.91
CA VAL A 8 1.46 6.35 -0.56
C VAL A 8 0.07 6.35 -1.20
N LYS A 9 -0.83 5.52 -0.68
CA LYS A 9 -2.20 5.43 -1.21
C LYS A 9 -2.92 6.77 -1.14
N ARG A 10 -2.81 7.47 -0.03
CA ARG A 10 -3.42 8.79 0.14
C ARG A 10 -2.89 9.78 -0.90
N ALA A 11 -1.58 9.79 -1.12
CA ALA A 11 -0.97 10.68 -2.11
C ALA A 11 -1.46 10.38 -3.53
N LEU A 12 -1.60 9.10 -3.88
CA LEU A 12 -2.13 8.68 -5.18
C LEU A 12 -3.59 9.13 -5.36
N ILE A 13 -4.43 8.88 -4.37
CA ILE A 13 -5.85 9.23 -4.43
C ILE A 13 -6.03 10.74 -4.50
N ASP A 14 -5.28 11.50 -3.72
CA ASP A 14 -5.36 12.96 -3.72
C ASP A 14 -4.88 13.56 -5.05
N ALA A 15 -3.83 13.00 -5.65
CA ALA A 15 -3.35 13.44 -6.96
C ALA A 15 -4.38 13.17 -8.07
N LEU A 16 -5.06 12.03 -8.01
CA LEU A 16 -6.15 11.71 -8.93
C LEU A 16 -7.35 12.65 -8.72
N ARG A 17 -7.69 12.93 -7.47
CA ARG A 17 -8.80 13.85 -7.15
C ARG A 17 -8.55 15.23 -7.73
N ARG A 18 -7.32 15.73 -7.68
CA ARG A 18 -6.95 17.01 -8.30
C ARG A 18 -7.15 17.00 -9.82
N ARG A 19 -7.20 15.83 -10.43
CA ARG A 19 -7.47 15.64 -11.86
C ARG A 19 -8.94 15.29 -12.14
N GLY A 20 -9.80 15.36 -11.12
CA GLY A 20 -11.22 15.03 -11.25
C GLY A 20 -11.51 13.54 -11.33
N ILE A 21 -10.58 12.69 -10.88
CA ILE A 21 -10.70 11.24 -10.94
C ILE A 21 -10.88 10.69 -9.52
N ASP A 22 -11.90 9.83 -9.33
CA ASP A 22 -12.07 9.08 -8.09
C ASP A 22 -11.14 7.87 -8.09
N GLY A 23 -10.13 7.91 -7.22
CA GLY A 23 -9.14 6.85 -7.12
C GLY A 23 -9.52 5.69 -6.21
N ASP A 24 -10.57 5.80 -5.43
CA ASP A 24 -10.94 4.77 -4.44
C ASP A 24 -11.22 3.43 -5.11
N GLY A 25 -11.91 3.43 -6.24
CA GLY A 25 -12.22 2.22 -7.00
C GLY A 25 -11.04 1.63 -7.75
N LEU A 26 -9.90 2.31 -7.79
CA LEU A 26 -8.70 1.87 -8.50
C LEU A 26 -7.69 1.18 -7.58
N ASN A 27 -7.96 1.12 -6.28
CA ASN A 27 -7.08 0.48 -5.30
C ASN A 27 -7.08 -1.04 -5.51
N PRO A 28 -5.93 -1.64 -5.90
CA PRO A 28 -5.85 -3.07 -6.13
C PRO A 28 -5.49 -3.85 -4.87
N TRP A 29 -5.16 -3.15 -3.79
CA TRP A 29 -4.55 -3.78 -2.62
C TRP A 29 -5.60 -4.19 -1.60
N TYR A 30 -5.36 -5.36 -0.99
CA TYR A 30 -6.13 -5.87 0.13
C TYR A 30 -5.23 -5.87 1.36
N PHE A 31 -5.49 -4.95 2.29
CA PHE A 31 -4.75 -4.85 3.54
C PHE A 31 -5.72 -5.01 4.72
N PRO A 32 -5.95 -6.26 5.17
CA PRO A 32 -6.96 -6.55 6.18
C PRO A 32 -6.55 -6.08 7.57
N THR A 33 -7.56 -5.81 8.39
CA THR A 33 -7.40 -5.71 9.84
C THR A 33 -7.21 -7.10 10.44
N VAL A 34 -6.77 -7.15 11.70
CA VAL A 34 -6.65 -8.40 12.44
C VAL A 34 -8.02 -9.11 12.49
N GLU A 35 -9.08 -8.36 12.80
CA GLU A 35 -10.44 -8.92 12.92
C GLU A 35 -10.94 -9.49 11.59
N ASP A 36 -10.74 -8.77 10.50
CA ASP A 36 -11.17 -9.23 9.18
C ASP A 36 -10.43 -10.51 8.76
N TYR A 37 -9.11 -10.51 8.91
CA TYR A 37 -8.32 -11.67 8.49
C TYR A 37 -8.56 -12.88 9.37
N SER A 38 -8.70 -12.68 10.68
CA SER A 38 -9.06 -13.75 11.62
C SER A 38 -10.39 -14.40 11.24
N ALA A 39 -11.40 -13.58 10.90
CA ALA A 39 -12.70 -14.07 10.48
C ALA A 39 -12.61 -14.91 9.18
N ARG A 40 -11.79 -14.47 8.23
CA ARG A 40 -11.58 -15.18 6.97
C ARG A 40 -10.91 -16.54 7.20
N LEU A 41 -9.91 -16.58 8.06
CA LEU A 41 -9.23 -17.83 8.41
C LEU A 41 -10.19 -18.79 9.11
N ALA A 42 -10.98 -18.28 10.06
CA ALA A 42 -11.95 -19.09 10.80
C ALA A 42 -13.02 -19.70 9.86
N ARG A 43 -13.50 -18.91 8.88
CA ARG A 43 -14.47 -19.41 7.90
C ARG A 43 -13.92 -20.53 7.04
N ARG A 44 -12.60 -20.61 6.91
CA ARG A 44 -11.93 -21.69 6.14
C ARG A 44 -11.48 -22.85 7.03
N GLY A 45 -11.88 -22.85 8.30
CA GLY A 45 -11.59 -23.94 9.22
C GLY A 45 -10.26 -23.83 9.96
N PHE A 46 -9.62 -22.67 9.94
CA PHE A 46 -8.36 -22.47 10.65
C PHE A 46 -8.62 -21.97 12.07
N ALA A 47 -7.84 -22.51 13.02
CA ALA A 47 -7.78 -21.98 14.38
C ALA A 47 -6.59 -21.03 14.49
N VAL A 48 -6.84 -19.76 14.73
CA VAL A 48 -5.81 -18.74 14.81
C VAL A 48 -5.17 -18.77 16.21
N ARG A 49 -3.87 -19.05 16.28
CA ARG A 49 -3.12 -19.07 17.54
C ARG A 49 -2.51 -17.71 17.84
N TYR A 50 -2.18 -16.93 16.80
CA TYR A 50 -1.53 -15.64 16.92
C TYR A 50 -1.84 -14.84 15.67
N ILE A 51 -2.09 -13.54 15.85
CA ILE A 51 -2.22 -12.62 14.73
C ILE A 51 -1.94 -11.19 15.21
N ALA A 52 -1.14 -10.46 14.47
CA ALA A 52 -0.81 -9.07 14.80
C ALA A 52 -0.48 -8.25 13.56
N LEU A 53 -0.74 -6.95 13.64
CA LEU A 53 -0.24 -5.96 12.69
C LEU A 53 1.08 -5.43 13.22
N ILE A 54 2.09 -5.40 12.37
CA ILE A 54 3.44 -4.96 12.74
C ILE A 54 3.90 -3.89 11.77
N PRO A 55 4.04 -2.63 12.23
CA PRO A 55 4.65 -1.61 11.38
C PRO A 55 6.05 -2.04 10.95
N ARG A 56 6.30 -1.96 9.65
CA ARG A 56 7.56 -2.42 9.08
C ARG A 56 8.06 -1.41 8.05
N PRO A 57 8.51 -0.22 8.48
CA PRO A 57 9.12 0.72 7.54
C PRO A 57 10.26 0.04 6.80
N THR A 58 10.22 0.11 5.47
CA THR A 58 11.13 -0.69 4.63
C THR A 58 11.91 0.23 3.72
N PRO A 59 13.25 0.28 3.86
CA PRO A 59 14.09 1.04 2.95
C PRO A 59 13.92 0.56 1.51
N LEU A 60 13.79 1.51 0.58
CA LEU A 60 13.70 1.20 -0.83
C LEU A 60 15.10 1.27 -1.46
N PRO A 61 15.41 0.38 -2.42
CA PRO A 61 16.72 0.38 -3.08
C PRO A 61 16.91 1.58 -4.02
N THR A 62 15.80 2.19 -4.46
CA THR A 62 15.79 3.34 -5.36
C THR A 62 14.80 4.38 -4.85
N GLU A 63 14.57 5.44 -5.64
CA GLU A 63 13.54 6.41 -5.33
C GLU A 63 12.15 5.78 -5.43
N ILE A 64 11.17 6.42 -4.79
CA ILE A 64 9.78 5.92 -4.73
C ILE A 64 9.13 5.82 -6.12
N ASN A 65 9.63 6.57 -7.12
CA ASN A 65 9.08 6.51 -8.47
C ASN A 65 9.12 5.09 -9.06
N GLY A 66 10.21 4.35 -8.84
CA GLY A 66 10.31 2.96 -9.29
C GLY A 66 9.27 2.05 -8.63
N TRP A 67 9.03 2.27 -7.35
CA TRP A 67 7.97 1.56 -6.62
C TRP A 67 6.60 1.86 -7.21
N LEU A 68 6.32 3.14 -7.50
CA LEU A 68 5.05 3.56 -8.08
C LEU A 68 4.85 2.97 -9.48
N GLU A 69 5.87 2.98 -10.31
CA GLU A 69 5.82 2.37 -11.65
C GLU A 69 5.49 0.88 -11.59
N THR A 70 5.98 0.20 -10.58
CA THR A 70 5.79 -1.24 -10.43
C THR A 70 4.44 -1.60 -9.80
N PHE A 71 4.03 -0.90 -8.76
CA PHE A 71 2.92 -1.34 -7.92
C PHE A 71 1.67 -0.46 -7.99
N ALA A 72 1.74 0.74 -8.57
CA ALA A 72 0.62 1.66 -8.61
C ALA A 72 -0.02 1.81 -9.98
N GLN A 73 0.16 0.85 -10.88
CA GLN A 73 -0.31 0.96 -12.25
C GLN A 73 -1.83 1.06 -12.37
N SER A 74 -2.58 0.39 -11.49
CA SER A 74 -4.04 0.47 -11.53
C SER A 74 -4.55 1.89 -11.25
N PHE A 75 -3.83 2.66 -10.42
CA PHE A 75 -4.17 4.06 -10.17
C PHE A 75 -3.93 4.94 -11.39
N MET A 76 -3.00 4.55 -12.25
CA MET A 76 -2.65 5.31 -13.45
C MET A 76 -3.43 4.88 -14.70
N ALA A 77 -4.22 3.81 -14.59
CA ALA A 77 -4.97 3.27 -15.73
C ALA A 77 -5.86 4.31 -16.44
N PRO A 78 -6.57 5.21 -15.74
CA PRO A 78 -7.38 6.22 -16.41
C PRO A 78 -6.59 7.38 -17.02
N LEU A 79 -5.28 7.47 -16.76
CA LEU A 79 -4.45 8.55 -17.29
C LEU A 79 -3.94 8.23 -18.69
N ALA A 80 -3.84 9.26 -19.54
CA ALA A 80 -3.17 9.13 -20.83
C ALA A 80 -1.67 8.86 -20.59
N ASP A 81 -1.03 8.14 -21.53
CA ASP A 81 0.36 7.72 -21.39
C ASP A 81 1.30 8.91 -21.15
N ASN A 82 1.07 10.03 -21.83
CA ASN A 82 1.90 11.23 -21.68
C ASN A 82 1.65 12.02 -20.38
N ASP A 83 0.62 11.68 -19.61
CA ASP A 83 0.33 12.29 -18.32
C ASP A 83 0.93 11.53 -17.14
N ARG A 84 1.36 10.29 -17.36
CA ARG A 84 1.80 9.40 -16.27
C ARG A 84 3.09 9.87 -15.60
N ALA A 85 4.06 10.35 -16.38
CA ALA A 85 5.33 10.82 -15.81
C ALA A 85 5.10 12.02 -14.88
N GLY A 86 4.30 12.99 -15.30
CA GLY A 86 3.97 14.16 -14.47
C GLY A 86 3.19 13.78 -13.21
N PHE A 87 2.30 12.80 -13.32
CA PHE A 87 1.56 12.27 -12.18
C PHE A 87 2.51 11.63 -11.16
N ILE A 88 3.42 10.78 -11.60
CA ILE A 88 4.41 10.14 -10.73
C ILE A 88 5.27 11.19 -10.04
N ASP A 89 5.74 12.19 -10.77
CA ASP A 89 6.55 13.29 -10.19
C ASP A 89 5.77 14.04 -9.11
N GLU A 90 4.50 14.34 -9.35
CA GLU A 90 3.65 15.01 -8.36
C GLU A 90 3.49 14.18 -7.09
N VAL A 91 3.24 12.88 -7.24
CA VAL A 91 3.10 11.96 -6.11
C VAL A 91 4.42 11.86 -5.35
N CYS A 92 5.55 11.74 -6.04
CA CYS A 92 6.87 11.71 -5.40
C CYS A 92 7.12 12.96 -4.56
N GLU A 93 6.82 14.14 -5.08
CA GLU A 93 7.02 15.39 -4.33
C GLU A 93 6.09 15.47 -3.11
N THR A 94 4.87 14.99 -3.22
CA THR A 94 3.94 14.91 -2.08
C THR A 94 4.46 13.98 -0.98
N LEU A 95 5.08 12.86 -1.37
CA LEU A 95 5.58 11.86 -0.43
C LEU A 95 6.93 12.22 0.18
N ARG A 96 7.70 13.08 -0.45
CA ARG A 96 9.07 13.38 -0.04
C ARG A 96 9.18 13.80 1.44
N PRO A 97 8.36 14.72 1.97
CA PRO A 97 8.47 15.12 3.37
C PRO A 97 8.25 13.97 4.35
N ASP A 98 7.42 12.98 3.99
CA ASP A 98 7.02 11.91 4.88
C ASP A 98 7.88 10.64 4.74
N LEU A 99 8.38 10.36 3.53
CA LEU A 99 9.01 9.07 3.24
C LEU A 99 10.46 9.18 2.79
N CYS A 100 11.00 10.38 2.59
CA CYS A 100 12.39 10.58 2.17
C CYS A 100 13.14 11.37 3.22
N ASP A 101 14.33 10.88 3.62
CA ASP A 101 15.16 11.58 4.59
C ASP A 101 16.01 12.68 3.93
N SER A 102 16.81 13.40 4.75
CA SER A 102 17.66 14.49 4.27
C SER A 102 18.80 14.03 3.36
N HIS A 103 19.09 12.73 3.33
CA HIS A 103 20.13 12.12 2.50
C HIS A 103 19.60 11.52 1.21
N GLY A 104 18.30 11.67 0.93
CA GLY A 104 17.67 11.12 -0.26
C GLY A 104 17.30 9.64 -0.16
N ASN A 105 17.29 9.08 1.04
CA ASN A 105 16.89 7.70 1.27
C ASN A 105 15.38 7.60 1.46
N TRP A 106 14.76 6.73 0.67
CA TRP A 106 13.32 6.52 0.70
C TRP A 106 12.95 5.28 1.52
N THR A 107 11.86 5.37 2.28
CA THR A 107 11.34 4.29 3.10
C THR A 107 9.84 4.16 2.85
N ALA A 108 9.38 2.96 2.54
CA ALA A 108 7.95 2.68 2.38
C ALA A 108 7.33 2.36 3.75
N ASP A 109 6.13 2.87 4.00
CA ASP A 109 5.41 2.68 5.25
C ASP A 109 4.64 1.37 5.26
N TYR A 110 5.34 0.25 5.20
CA TYR A 110 4.74 -1.08 5.23
C TYR A 110 4.18 -1.41 6.61
N VAL A 111 3.07 -2.12 6.60
CA VAL A 111 2.51 -2.77 7.79
C VAL A 111 2.30 -4.23 7.44
N ARG A 112 2.96 -5.12 8.15
CA ARG A 112 2.80 -6.55 7.96
C ARG A 112 1.66 -7.08 8.83
N ILE A 113 0.91 -8.01 8.30
CA ILE A 113 0.08 -8.87 9.12
C ILE A 113 0.83 -10.19 9.29
N ARG A 114 1.04 -10.57 10.54
CA ARG A 114 1.76 -11.79 10.89
C ARG A 114 0.85 -12.67 11.69
N PHE A 115 0.79 -13.95 11.33
CA PHE A 115 -0.12 -14.86 12.02
C PHE A 115 0.43 -16.29 12.03
N ALA A 116 -0.10 -17.08 12.97
CA ALA A 116 0.07 -18.52 13.00
C ALA A 116 -1.30 -19.15 13.19
N ALA A 117 -1.66 -20.10 12.34
CA ALA A 117 -2.95 -20.76 12.37
C ALA A 117 -2.78 -22.23 12.06
N ASP A 118 -3.61 -23.06 12.69
CA ASP A 118 -3.65 -24.49 12.46
C ASP A 118 -4.98 -24.87 11.82
N LYS A 119 -4.93 -25.80 10.89
CA LYS A 119 -6.15 -26.37 10.33
C LYS A 119 -6.39 -27.72 11.03
N PRO A 120 -7.34 -27.78 11.95
CA PRO A 120 -7.62 -29.04 12.67
C PRO A 120 -8.02 -30.15 11.71
N ARG A 121 -7.65 -31.37 12.03
CA ARG A 121 -8.14 -32.54 11.29
C ARG A 121 -9.61 -32.74 11.57
N ALA A 122 -10.35 -33.06 10.53
CA ALA A 122 -11.77 -33.33 10.65
C ALA A 122 -12.01 -34.65 11.42
#